data_01cede6ac51cdf6321c3dab6ee4c5500
#
_entry.id   01cede6ac51cdf6321c3dab6ee4c5500
#
_cell.length_a   1.000
_cell.length_b   1.000
_cell.length_c   1.000
_cell.angle_alpha   90.00
_cell.angle_beta   90.00
_cell.angle_gamma   90.00
#
_symmetry.space_group_name_H-M   'P 1'
#
loop_
_entity.id
_entity.type
_entity.pdbx_description
1 polymer ?
#
loop_
_entity_poly.entity_id
_entity_poly.type
_entity_poly.pdbx_seq_one_letter_code
_entity_poly.pdbx_strand_id
1 'polypeptide(L)'
;MPAPNCAGKRFAIVAARWYVELIDGLVDGARRAFADCGVEAKDVDIYEVPGCFELPLACRKVIDLDRYDAVVALGVVIRGDTPHFDFVAGECARGIMDVQLRSGVPIGFGVLTTENLAQAQERADPKRMDKGYEAAMAAAQLANVTGEQPRAGFRS
;
A
#
# COMPACT_ATOMS: atom_id res chain seq x y z
N MET A 1 12.70 12.03 1.84
CA MET A 1 12.63 12.26 0.39
C MET A 1 11.47 13.19 0.07
N PRO A 2 11.63 14.12 -0.86
CA PRO A 2 10.50 14.91 -1.30
C PRO A 2 9.46 14.05 -2.03
N ALA A 3 8.21 14.52 -2.07
CA ALA A 3 7.15 13.83 -2.79
C ALA A 3 7.49 13.79 -4.30
N PRO A 4 7.42 12.63 -4.93
CA PRO A 4 7.66 12.53 -6.37
C PRO A 4 6.50 13.13 -7.16
N ASN A 5 6.75 13.54 -8.37
CA ASN A 5 5.69 13.96 -9.27
C ASN A 5 5.10 12.74 -10.00
N CYS A 6 3.87 12.41 -9.66
CA CYS A 6 3.12 11.29 -10.25
C CYS A 6 1.91 11.77 -11.06
N ALA A 7 1.90 13.01 -11.53
CA ALA A 7 0.81 13.53 -12.34
C ALA A 7 0.58 12.65 -13.57
N GLY A 8 -0.68 12.30 -13.82
CA GLY A 8 -1.07 11.42 -14.92
C GLY A 8 -0.93 9.92 -14.65
N LYS A 9 -0.33 9.52 -13.55
CA LYS A 9 -0.26 8.11 -13.13
C LYS A 9 -1.51 7.69 -12.38
N ARG A 10 -1.78 6.38 -12.37
CA ARG A 10 -2.95 5.80 -11.70
C ARG A 10 -2.52 4.84 -10.62
N PHE A 11 -3.21 4.89 -9.50
CA PHE A 11 -2.90 4.07 -8.32
C PHE A 11 -4.14 3.35 -7.81
N ALA A 12 -3.92 2.20 -7.19
CA ALA A 12 -4.97 1.47 -6.49
C ALA A 12 -4.64 1.34 -5.01
N ILE A 13 -5.65 1.48 -4.18
CA ILE A 13 -5.59 1.17 -2.76
C ILE A 13 -6.34 -0.15 -2.58
N VAL A 14 -5.69 -1.16 -2.01
CA VAL A 14 -6.33 -2.43 -1.65
C VAL A 14 -6.39 -2.50 -0.13
N ALA A 15 -7.59 -2.43 0.42
CA ALA A 15 -7.81 -2.27 1.85
C ALA A 15 -8.51 -3.50 2.46
N ALA A 16 -7.89 -4.08 3.49
CA ALA A 16 -8.47 -5.16 4.28
C ALA A 16 -9.33 -4.55 5.40
N ARG A 17 -10.64 -4.82 5.40
CA ARG A 17 -11.63 -4.08 6.19
C ARG A 17 -11.88 -4.59 7.61
N TRP A 18 -11.12 -5.54 8.10
CA TRP A 18 -11.40 -6.16 9.42
C TRP A 18 -11.50 -5.15 10.56
N TYR A 19 -10.62 -4.16 10.61
CA TYR A 19 -10.64 -3.07 11.60
C TYR A 19 -11.03 -1.76 10.90
N VAL A 20 -12.33 -1.54 10.68
CA VAL A 20 -12.84 -0.48 9.81
C VAL A 20 -12.30 0.91 10.15
N GLU A 21 -12.32 1.31 11.42
CA GLU A 21 -11.87 2.64 11.84
C GLU A 21 -10.38 2.85 11.61
N LEU A 22 -9.57 1.82 11.89
CA LEU A 22 -8.13 1.87 11.66
C LEU A 22 -7.83 1.96 10.16
N ILE A 23 -8.54 1.17 9.37
CA ILE A 23 -8.38 1.16 7.92
C ILE A 23 -8.79 2.49 7.31
N ASP A 24 -9.84 3.12 7.80
CA ASP A 24 -10.24 4.45 7.32
C ASP A 24 -9.14 5.49 7.52
N GLY A 25 -8.43 5.42 8.65
CA GLY A 25 -7.26 6.27 8.89
C GLY A 25 -6.11 6.01 7.92
N LEU A 26 -5.84 4.73 7.63
CA LEU A 26 -4.80 4.35 6.67
C LEU A 26 -5.18 4.79 5.25
N VAL A 27 -6.43 4.62 4.85
CA VAL A 27 -6.94 5.06 3.54
C VAL A 27 -6.83 6.56 3.39
N ASP A 28 -7.21 7.31 4.43
CA ASP A 28 -7.07 8.77 4.43
C ASP A 28 -5.62 9.19 4.20
N GLY A 29 -4.68 8.56 4.91
CA GLY A 29 -3.25 8.82 4.73
C GLY A 29 -2.78 8.52 3.30
N ALA A 30 -3.18 7.39 2.75
CA ALA A 30 -2.81 7.02 1.39
C ALA A 30 -3.36 8.01 0.36
N ARG A 31 -4.60 8.43 0.50
CA ARG A 31 -5.20 9.43 -0.40
C ARG A 31 -4.45 10.75 -0.37
N ARG A 32 -4.07 11.22 0.83
CA ARG A 32 -3.31 12.46 0.98
C ARG A 32 -1.92 12.36 0.36
N ALA A 33 -1.27 11.21 0.51
CA ALA A 33 0.04 10.99 -0.11
C ALA A 33 -0.03 11.09 -1.64
N PHE A 34 -1.01 10.45 -2.25
CA PHE A 34 -1.16 10.52 -3.70
C PHE A 34 -1.51 11.94 -4.17
N ALA A 35 -2.36 12.66 -3.44
CA ALA A 35 -2.64 14.06 -3.74
C ALA A 35 -1.38 14.92 -3.67
N ASP A 36 -0.54 14.70 -2.67
CA ASP A 36 0.74 15.41 -2.54
C ASP A 36 1.72 15.08 -3.69
N CYS A 37 1.54 13.93 -4.34
CA CYS A 37 2.29 13.54 -5.53
C CYS A 37 1.70 14.08 -6.84
N GLY A 38 0.64 14.87 -6.78
CA GLY A 38 -0.01 15.45 -7.96
C GLY A 38 -0.99 14.52 -8.66
N VAL A 39 -1.40 13.43 -8.01
CA VAL A 39 -2.37 12.49 -8.57
C VAL A 39 -3.79 13.00 -8.33
N GLU A 40 -4.60 13.07 -9.37
CA GLU A 40 -5.99 13.47 -9.24
C GLU A 40 -6.82 12.37 -8.55
N ALA A 41 -7.82 12.77 -7.77
CA ALA A 41 -8.67 11.81 -7.04
C ALA A 41 -9.31 10.75 -7.94
N LYS A 42 -9.68 11.12 -9.16
CA LYS A 42 -10.26 10.18 -10.15
C LYS A 42 -9.29 9.07 -10.58
N ASP A 43 -8.00 9.25 -10.37
CA ASP A 43 -6.95 8.30 -10.76
C ASP A 43 -6.51 7.40 -9.61
N VAL A 44 -7.23 7.44 -8.49
CA VAL A 44 -7.02 6.58 -7.34
C VAL A 44 -8.28 5.75 -7.10
N ASP A 45 -8.17 4.45 -7.30
CA ASP A 45 -9.28 3.51 -7.09
C ASP A 45 -9.07 2.72 -5.80
N ILE A 46 -10.17 2.36 -5.13
CA ILE A 46 -10.14 1.57 -3.90
C ILE A 46 -10.83 0.24 -4.12
N TYR A 47 -10.15 -0.83 -3.71
CA TYR A 47 -10.67 -2.20 -3.66
C TYR A 47 -10.65 -2.68 -2.23
N GLU A 48 -11.69 -3.36 -1.80
CA GLU A 48 -11.84 -3.83 -0.43
C GLU A 48 -11.86 -5.36 -0.37
N VAL A 49 -11.19 -5.90 0.65
CA VAL A 49 -11.18 -7.33 0.96
C VAL A 49 -11.43 -7.56 2.44
N PRO A 50 -11.84 -8.77 2.86
CA PRO A 50 -12.19 -9.00 4.27
C PRO A 50 -11.02 -8.83 5.24
N GLY A 51 -9.88 -9.42 4.96
CA GLY A 51 -8.74 -9.43 5.88
C GLY A 51 -7.39 -9.44 5.17
N CYS A 52 -6.32 -9.40 5.94
CA CYS A 52 -4.97 -9.31 5.41
C CYS A 52 -4.52 -10.56 4.66
N PHE A 53 -5.08 -11.73 4.98
CA PHE A 53 -4.72 -12.95 4.27
C PHE A 53 -5.14 -12.91 2.80
N GLU A 54 -6.16 -12.11 2.46
CA GLU A 54 -6.67 -11.94 1.10
C GLU A 54 -5.92 -10.86 0.30
N LEU A 55 -5.07 -10.07 0.95
CA LEU A 55 -4.37 -8.97 0.29
C LEU A 55 -3.43 -9.41 -0.85
N PRO A 56 -2.62 -10.46 -0.71
CA PRO A 56 -1.72 -10.85 -1.80
C PRO A 56 -2.45 -11.17 -3.10
N LEU A 57 -3.47 -12.00 -3.04
CA LEU A 57 -4.24 -12.35 -4.25
C LEU A 57 -5.03 -11.15 -4.78
N ALA A 58 -5.59 -10.33 -3.90
CA ALA A 58 -6.30 -9.12 -4.32
C ALA A 58 -5.37 -8.16 -5.07
N CYS A 59 -4.16 -7.94 -4.56
CA CYS A 59 -3.16 -7.13 -5.24
C CYS A 59 -2.84 -7.71 -6.63
N ARG A 60 -2.66 -9.02 -6.72
CA ARG A 60 -2.41 -9.68 -8.00
C ARG A 60 -3.55 -9.45 -9.00
N LYS A 61 -4.79 -9.62 -8.55
CA LYS A 61 -5.97 -9.40 -9.41
C LYS A 61 -6.07 -7.95 -9.89
N VAL A 62 -5.81 -7.00 -9.01
CA VAL A 62 -5.85 -5.57 -9.33
C VAL A 62 -4.73 -5.22 -10.33
N ILE A 63 -3.54 -5.73 -10.11
CA ILE A 63 -2.40 -5.53 -11.01
C ILE A 63 -2.69 -6.11 -12.39
N ASP A 64 -3.31 -7.27 -12.46
CA ASP A 64 -3.65 -7.94 -13.72
C ASP A 64 -4.69 -7.18 -14.57
N LEU A 65 -5.37 -6.17 -14.00
CA LEU A 65 -6.22 -5.27 -14.78
C LEU A 65 -5.39 -4.37 -15.73
N ASP A 66 -4.10 -4.25 -15.50
CA ASP A 66 -3.16 -3.45 -16.30
C ASP A 66 -3.57 -1.97 -16.41
N ARG A 67 -3.99 -1.39 -15.29
CA ARG A 67 -4.45 0.00 -15.21
C ARG A 67 -3.64 0.88 -14.28
N TYR A 68 -2.82 0.29 -13.41
CA TYR A 68 -2.21 1.02 -12.31
C TYR A 68 -0.69 0.99 -12.39
N ASP A 69 -0.08 2.13 -12.08
CA ASP A 69 1.37 2.28 -12.00
C ASP A 69 1.92 1.75 -10.69
N ALA A 70 1.12 1.74 -9.65
CA ALA A 70 1.46 1.15 -8.36
C ALA A 70 0.20 0.88 -7.54
N VAL A 71 0.37 0.06 -6.51
CA VAL A 71 -0.68 -0.33 -5.57
C VAL A 71 -0.19 -0.04 -4.15
N VAL A 72 -1.08 0.29 -3.24
CA VAL A 72 -0.80 0.26 -1.80
C VAL A 72 -1.74 -0.72 -1.13
N ALA A 73 -1.17 -1.63 -0.35
CA ALA A 73 -1.92 -2.61 0.43
C ALA A 73 -2.04 -2.11 1.86
N LEU A 74 -3.26 -2.00 2.35
CA LEU A 74 -3.55 -1.49 3.69
C LEU A 74 -4.28 -2.55 4.51
N GLY A 75 -3.82 -2.77 5.73
CA GLY A 75 -4.44 -3.73 6.63
C GLY A 75 -3.90 -3.60 8.03
N VAL A 76 -4.52 -4.33 8.95
CA VAL A 76 -4.10 -4.39 10.35
C VAL A 76 -4.18 -5.82 10.84
N VAL A 77 -3.09 -6.32 11.41
CA VAL A 77 -3.06 -7.60 12.12
C VAL A 77 -2.61 -7.31 13.55
N ILE A 78 -3.43 -7.67 14.52
CA ILE A 78 -3.11 -7.47 15.94
C ILE A 78 -2.91 -8.85 16.56
N ARG A 79 -1.83 -9.01 17.32
CA ARG A 79 -1.52 -10.27 17.98
C ARG A 79 -2.62 -10.67 18.96
N GLY A 80 -3.09 -11.89 18.84
CA GLY A 80 -4.05 -12.51 19.77
C GLY A 80 -3.40 -13.58 20.64
N ASP A 81 -4.22 -14.45 21.21
CA ASP A 81 -3.79 -15.47 22.15
C ASP A 81 -3.17 -16.71 21.49
N THR A 82 -3.28 -16.80 20.17
CA THR A 82 -2.82 -17.96 19.40
C THR A 82 -1.78 -17.53 18.35
N PRO A 83 -1.04 -18.49 17.74
CA PRO A 83 -0.09 -18.18 16.68
C PRO A 83 -0.72 -17.73 15.37
N HIS A 84 -2.01 -17.53 15.30
CA HIS A 84 -2.73 -17.09 14.10
C HIS A 84 -2.13 -15.81 13.51
N PHE A 85 -1.73 -14.87 14.38
CA PHE A 85 -1.07 -13.63 13.98
C PHE A 85 0.16 -13.90 13.10
N ASP A 86 1.02 -14.83 13.52
CA ASP A 86 2.27 -15.10 12.83
C ASP A 86 2.02 -15.65 11.42
N PHE A 87 1.01 -16.51 11.26
CA PHE A 87 0.65 -17.07 9.96
C PHE A 87 0.06 -16.00 9.04
N VAL A 88 -0.88 -15.21 9.54
CA VAL A 88 -1.54 -14.17 8.73
C VAL A 88 -0.54 -13.08 8.34
N ALA A 89 0.20 -12.54 9.30
CA ALA A 89 1.16 -11.46 9.06
C ALA A 89 2.31 -11.93 8.16
N GLY A 90 2.87 -13.10 8.43
CA GLY A 90 3.98 -13.67 7.67
C GLY A 90 3.61 -13.97 6.22
N GLU A 91 2.49 -14.65 5.99
CA GLU A 91 2.05 -14.99 4.63
C GLU A 91 1.57 -13.75 3.86
N CYS A 92 0.96 -12.78 4.54
CA CYS A 92 0.58 -11.51 3.92
C CYS A 92 1.81 -10.77 3.38
N ALA A 93 2.82 -10.59 4.23
CA ALA A 93 4.05 -9.90 3.85
C ALA A 93 4.81 -10.64 2.74
N ARG A 94 4.98 -11.94 2.90
CA ARG A 94 5.67 -12.77 1.90
C ARG A 94 4.92 -12.77 0.57
N GLY A 95 3.61 -12.96 0.61
CA GLY A 95 2.79 -13.00 -0.59
C GLY A 95 2.76 -11.67 -1.34
N ILE A 96 2.67 -10.55 -0.63
CA ILE A 96 2.72 -9.22 -1.25
C ILE A 96 4.08 -8.98 -1.91
N MET A 97 5.18 -9.34 -1.24
CA MET A 97 6.51 -9.21 -1.83
C MET A 97 6.64 -10.08 -3.09
N ASP A 98 6.14 -11.31 -3.04
CA ASP A 98 6.15 -12.22 -4.20
C ASP A 98 5.38 -11.64 -5.39
N VAL A 99 4.19 -11.11 -5.16
CA VAL A 99 3.38 -10.47 -6.20
C VAL A 99 4.10 -9.26 -6.80
N GLN A 100 4.68 -8.43 -5.94
CA GLN A 100 5.42 -7.24 -6.38
C GLN A 100 6.61 -7.61 -7.28
N LEU A 101 7.43 -8.56 -6.85
CA LEU A 101 8.61 -8.96 -7.60
C LEU A 101 8.25 -9.67 -8.91
N ARG A 102 7.21 -10.51 -8.91
CA ARG A 102 6.78 -11.23 -10.12
C ARG A 102 6.11 -10.32 -11.13
N SER A 103 5.31 -9.36 -10.69
CA SER A 103 4.59 -8.45 -11.57
C SER A 103 5.43 -7.26 -12.03
N GLY A 104 6.42 -6.87 -11.24
CA GLY A 104 7.18 -5.64 -11.46
C GLY A 104 6.39 -4.37 -11.15
N VAL A 105 5.19 -4.49 -10.58
CA VAL A 105 4.37 -3.34 -10.18
C VAL A 105 4.60 -3.07 -8.70
N PRO A 106 4.97 -1.84 -8.31
CA PRO A 106 5.22 -1.50 -6.92
C PRO A 106 3.99 -1.73 -6.03
N ILE A 107 4.22 -2.29 -4.86
CA ILE A 107 3.19 -2.42 -3.83
C ILE A 107 3.71 -1.80 -2.54
N GLY A 108 3.12 -0.69 -2.12
CA GLY A 108 3.39 -0.11 -0.82
C GLY A 108 2.81 -0.99 0.30
N PHE A 109 3.63 -1.32 1.28
CA PHE A 109 3.23 -2.21 2.36
C PHE A 109 2.72 -1.40 3.56
N GLY A 110 1.43 -1.17 3.61
CA GLY A 110 0.74 -0.48 4.70
C GLY A 110 -0.04 -1.44 5.61
N VAL A 111 0.49 -2.63 5.82
CA VAL A 111 -0.09 -3.62 6.72
C VAL A 111 0.57 -3.47 8.08
N LEU A 112 -0.21 -3.02 9.07
CA LEU A 112 0.25 -2.90 10.44
C LEU A 112 0.24 -4.27 11.11
N THR A 113 1.33 -4.60 11.78
CA THR A 113 1.47 -5.83 12.55
C THR A 113 1.85 -5.44 13.97
N THR A 114 0.89 -5.42 14.88
CA THR A 114 1.07 -4.86 16.21
C THR A 114 0.76 -5.87 17.31
N GLU A 115 1.33 -5.63 18.49
CA GLU A 115 1.11 -6.49 19.67
C GLU A 115 -0.25 -6.22 20.31
N ASN A 116 -0.78 -5.00 20.17
CA ASN A 116 -2.05 -4.59 20.79
C ASN A 116 -2.75 -3.52 19.95
N LEU A 117 -4.00 -3.24 20.33
CA LEU A 117 -4.83 -2.25 19.65
C LEU A 117 -4.27 -0.83 19.75
N ALA A 118 -3.72 -0.45 20.90
CA ALA A 118 -3.18 0.90 21.10
C ALA A 118 -2.04 1.21 20.12
N GLN A 119 -1.17 0.24 19.86
CA GLN A 119 -0.10 0.38 18.87
C GLN A 119 -0.68 0.54 17.46
N ALA A 120 -1.73 -0.21 17.12
CA ALA A 120 -2.38 -0.09 15.82
C ALA A 120 -3.04 1.28 15.66
N GLN A 121 -3.75 1.77 16.68
CA GLN A 121 -4.36 3.09 16.66
C GLN A 121 -3.33 4.20 16.44
N GLU A 122 -2.22 4.13 17.14
CA GLU A 122 -1.14 5.12 16.99
C GLU A 122 -0.59 5.16 15.57
N ARG A 123 -0.39 4.01 14.97
CA ARG A 123 0.20 3.88 13.63
C ARG A 123 -0.76 4.25 12.51
N ALA A 124 -2.04 3.93 12.69
CA ALA A 124 -3.07 4.22 11.69
C ALA A 124 -3.53 5.68 11.68
N ASP A 125 -3.43 6.36 12.82
CA ASP A 125 -3.96 7.71 13.00
C ASP A 125 -3.20 8.73 12.13
N PRO A 126 -3.91 9.44 11.22
CA PRO A 126 -3.29 10.49 10.39
C PRO A 126 -2.60 11.61 11.18
N LYS A 127 -3.05 11.85 12.41
CA LYS A 127 -2.48 12.89 13.29
C LYS A 127 -1.30 12.40 14.12
N ARG A 128 -0.95 11.12 14.03
CA ARG A 128 0.11 10.51 14.82
C ARG A 128 1.17 9.92 13.90
N MET A 129 1.26 8.60 13.74
CA MET A 129 2.30 8.00 12.89
C MET A 129 1.96 7.96 11.41
N ASP A 130 0.70 8.05 11.05
CA ASP A 130 0.23 8.21 9.66
C ASP A 130 0.85 7.19 8.67
N LYS A 131 0.84 5.92 9.06
CA LYS A 131 1.51 4.87 8.28
C LYS A 131 0.88 4.60 6.92
N GLY A 132 -0.39 4.95 6.72
CA GLY A 132 -1.03 4.88 5.40
C GLY A 132 -0.39 5.86 4.42
N TYR A 133 -0.09 7.06 4.88
CA TYR A 133 0.62 8.07 4.09
C TYR A 133 2.02 7.58 3.70
N GLU A 134 2.75 7.05 4.67
CA GLU A 134 4.11 6.55 4.45
C GLU A 134 4.15 5.40 3.43
N ALA A 135 3.23 4.45 3.54
CA ALA A 135 3.15 3.31 2.61
C ALA A 135 2.80 3.73 1.18
N ALA A 136 1.85 4.64 1.02
CA ALA A 136 1.47 5.15 -0.28
C ALA A 136 2.60 5.99 -0.90
N MET A 137 3.28 6.79 -0.08
CA MET A 137 4.44 7.56 -0.55
C MET A 137 5.55 6.65 -1.06
N ALA A 138 5.81 5.53 -0.37
CA ALA A 138 6.80 4.55 -0.82
C ALA A 138 6.41 3.94 -2.18
N ALA A 139 5.14 3.61 -2.37
CA ALA A 139 4.64 3.11 -3.66
C ALA A 139 4.83 4.14 -4.77
N ALA A 140 4.51 5.40 -4.51
CA ALA A 140 4.67 6.49 -5.46
C ALA A 140 6.14 6.70 -5.85
N GLN A 141 7.03 6.71 -4.87
CA GLN A 141 8.47 6.83 -5.11
C GLN A 141 9.01 5.68 -5.95
N LEU A 142 8.59 4.46 -5.63
CA LEU A 142 9.04 3.27 -6.36
C LEU A 142 8.50 3.25 -7.80
N ALA A 143 7.30 3.77 -8.02
CA ALA A 143 6.72 3.90 -9.37
C ALA A 143 7.58 4.79 -10.27
N ASN A 144 8.31 5.75 -9.70
CA ASN A 144 9.14 6.70 -10.45
C ASN A 144 10.62 6.30 -10.54
N VAL A 145 11.02 5.18 -9.95
CA VAL A 145 12.45 4.82 -9.84
C VAL A 145 13.16 4.78 -11.20
N THR A 146 12.49 4.35 -12.25
CA THR A 146 13.09 4.29 -13.59
C THR A 146 12.36 5.14 -14.62
N GLY A 147 11.17 5.67 -14.28
CA GLY A 147 10.23 6.21 -15.26
C GLY A 147 10.61 7.54 -15.88
N GLU A 148 11.26 8.43 -15.13
CA GLU A 148 11.56 9.81 -15.55
C GLU A 148 13.05 10.13 -15.60
N GLN A 149 13.89 9.22 -15.18
CA GLN A 149 15.33 9.43 -15.27
C GLN A 149 15.77 9.28 -16.72
N PRO A 150 16.49 10.26 -17.27
CA PRO A 150 17.10 10.08 -18.58
C PRO A 150 17.96 8.83 -18.49
N ARG A 151 17.73 7.88 -19.37
CA ARG A 151 18.56 6.69 -19.48
C ARG A 151 19.92 7.13 -20.03
N ALA A 152 20.70 7.74 -19.17
CA ALA A 152 22.01 8.24 -19.54
C ALA A 152 22.83 7.11 -20.14
N GLY A 153 23.10 7.21 -21.41
CA GLY A 153 24.14 6.43 -22.08
C GLY A 153 23.83 4.99 -22.44
N PHE A 154 22.63 4.46 -22.18
CA PHE A 154 22.28 3.05 -22.49
C PHE A 154 21.27 2.90 -23.62
N ARG A 155 21.07 3.92 -24.41
CA ARG A 155 20.35 3.78 -25.66
C ARG A 155 21.39 3.51 -26.76
N SER A 156 21.58 2.28 -27.03
CA SER A 156 22.16 1.87 -28.30
C SER A 156 21.14 2.08 -29.40
#